data_1462eb8bf540398cb514f4d6b2ef889f
#
_entry.id   1462eb8bf540398cb514f4d6b2ef889f
#
_cell.length_a   1.000
_cell.length_b   1.000
_cell.length_c   1.000
_cell.angle_alpha   90.00
_cell.angle_beta   90.00
_cell.angle_gamma   90.00
#
_symmetry.space_group_name_H-M   'P 1'
#
loop_
_entity.id
_entity.type
_entity.pdbx_description
1 polymer ?
#
loop_
_entity_poly.entity_id
_entity_poly.type
_entity_poly.pdbx_seq_one_letter_code
_entity_poly.pdbx_strand_id
1 'polypeptide(L)'
;MTEPVRGSEVGDLLGVLIRNRCVSNSVDGASVGNESVNAAVLRSVIEGPGLDVEWYEPVEGRASLVARIEGTDPGAPSLALMGHTDVVPADAADGWTHDPFGGELVDGEIWGRGAVDMLNQTAAMALAVRRLADEGFRPKGDLVFWAVPDEECGGVQGAMTTLLTNHDLVRTDYALTEVGGTVGRGGKGVVVDASVADKGMMACKITVRGRQAHASLPYGAANPVVKAADVIRRLNEWQPTVRVHDTWKQWVLAQGFAPDLAAALVDPHRLDDAIELLPPDLAAHAHACTRCTAVPTVVQGGDKINTIPQTVVIQVNLRPTIGDDVEQIIHEVQALLADLVDPVDVVMLGANATLSPHSTPLWDVLADVTSSVHHGAELVPAMLAAWTDASWLRGAGTIAYGFGLLSETLTRAEYWSRFHGVDERIDLESLELSALGWLHVARRFLR
;
A
#
# COMPACT_ATOMS: atom_id res chain seq x y z
N MET A 1 -1.48 -24.87 -26.32
CA MET A 1 -1.41 -24.16 -25.00
C MET A 1 0.03 -23.65 -24.96
N THR A 2 0.20 -22.34 -24.84
CA THR A 2 1.51 -21.73 -24.57
C THR A 2 2.00 -22.21 -23.21
N GLU A 3 3.33 -22.26 -23.02
CA GLU A 3 3.92 -22.62 -21.74
C GLU A 3 3.50 -21.58 -20.67
N PRO A 4 3.31 -21.98 -19.41
CA PRO A 4 3.03 -21.03 -18.32
C PRO A 4 4.20 -20.04 -18.16
N VAL A 5 3.93 -18.85 -17.61
CA VAL A 5 4.97 -17.91 -17.23
C VAL A 5 5.72 -18.51 -16.04
N ARG A 6 7.03 -18.71 -16.17
CA ARG A 6 7.86 -19.33 -15.11
C ARG A 6 8.31 -18.28 -14.12
N GLY A 7 8.47 -18.67 -12.86
CA GLY A 7 9.00 -17.79 -11.81
C GLY A 7 10.37 -17.19 -12.14
N SER A 8 11.23 -17.93 -12.86
CA SER A 8 12.50 -17.41 -13.35
C SER A 8 12.37 -16.29 -14.38
N GLU A 9 11.36 -16.34 -15.29
CA GLU A 9 11.10 -15.27 -16.28
C GLU A 9 10.66 -13.98 -15.56
N VAL A 10 9.80 -14.11 -14.55
CA VAL A 10 9.39 -12.97 -13.72
C VAL A 10 10.59 -12.45 -12.93
N GLY A 11 11.40 -13.34 -12.35
CA GLY A 11 12.60 -13.01 -11.58
C GLY A 11 13.66 -12.27 -12.41
N ASP A 12 13.87 -12.66 -13.67
CA ASP A 12 14.79 -11.98 -14.57
C ASP A 12 14.34 -10.53 -14.84
N LEU A 13 13.04 -10.32 -15.11
CA LEU A 13 12.48 -8.98 -15.30
C LEU A 13 12.54 -8.17 -13.99
N LEU A 14 12.12 -8.75 -12.89
CA LEU A 14 12.18 -8.12 -11.55
C LEU A 14 13.59 -7.64 -11.23
N GLY A 15 14.61 -8.49 -11.45
CA GLY A 15 16.01 -8.14 -11.22
C GLY A 15 16.45 -6.93 -12.06
N VAL A 16 15.96 -6.78 -13.31
CA VAL A 16 16.22 -5.58 -14.13
C VAL A 16 15.56 -4.35 -13.51
N LEU A 17 14.28 -4.44 -13.12
CA LEU A 17 13.54 -3.32 -12.54
C LEU A 17 14.18 -2.84 -11.22
N ILE A 18 14.63 -3.75 -10.36
CA ILE A 18 15.36 -3.42 -9.11
C ILE A 18 16.66 -2.65 -9.44
N ARG A 19 17.47 -3.14 -10.40
CA ARG A 19 18.75 -2.52 -10.77
C ARG A 19 18.60 -1.11 -11.33
N ASN A 20 17.44 -0.76 -11.86
CA ASN A 20 17.18 0.59 -12.37
C ASN A 20 17.06 1.65 -11.26
N ARG A 21 16.91 1.26 -10.00
CA ARG A 21 16.88 2.14 -8.83
C ARG A 21 15.90 3.32 -8.99
N CYS A 22 14.69 3.03 -9.40
CA CYS A 22 13.63 4.03 -9.52
C CYS A 22 13.12 4.44 -8.13
N VAL A 23 13.97 5.12 -7.38
CA VAL A 23 13.68 5.56 -6.01
C VAL A 23 12.83 6.80 -6.04
N SER A 24 11.63 6.70 -5.45
CA SER A 24 10.77 7.85 -5.18
C SER A 24 11.10 8.42 -3.80
N ASN A 25 11.25 9.74 -3.72
CA ASN A 25 11.59 10.42 -2.48
C ASN A 25 10.92 11.80 -2.44
N SER A 26 10.76 12.36 -1.25
CA SER A 26 10.25 13.72 -1.05
C SER A 26 11.39 14.66 -0.68
N VAL A 27 11.66 15.63 -1.54
CA VAL A 27 12.67 16.68 -1.33
C VAL A 27 11.96 18.02 -1.23
N ASP A 28 12.12 18.72 -0.11
CA ASP A 28 11.47 20.02 0.17
C ASP A 28 9.94 20.00 -0.04
N GLY A 29 9.29 18.82 0.18
CA GLY A 29 7.86 18.64 0.01
C GLY A 29 7.40 18.39 -1.44
N ALA A 30 8.34 18.25 -2.38
CA ALA A 30 8.08 17.81 -3.73
C ALA A 30 8.53 16.36 -3.93
N SER A 31 7.71 15.54 -4.56
CA SER A 31 8.09 14.18 -4.95
C SER A 31 9.06 14.21 -6.13
N VAL A 32 10.12 13.41 -6.05
CA VAL A 32 11.14 13.24 -7.09
C VAL A 32 11.37 11.75 -7.35
N GLY A 33 11.61 11.38 -8.61
CA GLY A 33 11.86 10.00 -9.04
C GLY A 33 12.20 9.96 -10.54
N ASN A 34 12.45 8.76 -11.08
CA ASN A 34 12.78 8.55 -12.49
C ASN A 34 12.17 7.25 -13.05
N GLU A 35 10.93 6.97 -12.71
CA GLU A 35 10.21 5.72 -13.04
C GLU A 35 10.03 5.50 -14.54
N SER A 36 10.22 6.52 -15.36
CA SER A 36 10.28 6.39 -16.82
C SER A 36 11.32 5.35 -17.28
N VAL A 37 12.35 5.08 -16.47
CA VAL A 37 13.35 4.03 -16.74
C VAL A 37 12.70 2.64 -16.62
N ASN A 38 11.95 2.36 -15.55
CA ASN A 38 11.22 1.10 -15.38
C ASN A 38 10.08 0.98 -16.41
N ALA A 39 9.35 2.07 -16.66
CA ALA A 39 8.31 2.10 -17.68
C ALA A 39 8.85 1.75 -19.08
N ALA A 40 10.06 2.22 -19.44
CA ALA A 40 10.71 1.87 -20.72
C ALA A 40 11.09 0.38 -20.82
N VAL A 41 11.58 -0.23 -19.75
CA VAL A 41 11.84 -1.67 -19.69
C VAL A 41 10.53 -2.45 -19.85
N LEU A 42 9.49 -2.11 -19.10
CA LEU A 42 8.17 -2.75 -19.20
C LEU A 42 7.57 -2.59 -20.61
N ARG A 43 7.73 -1.41 -21.22
CA ARG A 43 7.32 -1.20 -22.62
C ARG A 43 8.00 -2.18 -23.57
N SER A 44 9.30 -2.38 -23.43
CA SER A 44 10.04 -3.32 -24.28
C SER A 44 9.58 -4.78 -24.16
N VAL A 45 9.01 -5.14 -23.00
CA VAL A 45 8.43 -6.47 -22.73
C VAL A 45 7.02 -6.59 -23.31
N ILE A 46 6.21 -5.52 -23.16
CA ILE A 46 4.78 -5.53 -23.47
C ILE A 46 4.50 -5.20 -24.94
N GLU A 47 5.31 -4.31 -25.55
CA GLU A 47 5.04 -3.82 -26.91
C GLU A 47 5.04 -4.97 -27.95
N GLY A 48 3.96 -5.08 -28.70
CA GLY A 48 3.81 -6.12 -29.72
C GLY A 48 2.35 -6.33 -30.15
N PRO A 49 2.10 -7.27 -31.04
CA PRO A 49 0.76 -7.52 -31.56
C PRO A 49 -0.27 -7.82 -30.45
N GLY A 50 -1.49 -7.32 -30.63
CA GLY A 50 -2.61 -7.59 -29.73
C GLY A 50 -2.70 -6.68 -28.52
N LEU A 51 -1.82 -5.70 -28.40
CA LEU A 51 -1.80 -4.69 -27.33
C LEU A 51 -1.73 -3.29 -27.93
N ASP A 52 -2.59 -2.40 -27.47
CA ASP A 52 -2.47 -0.97 -27.64
C ASP A 52 -1.67 -0.39 -26.46
N VAL A 53 -0.56 0.27 -26.76
CA VAL A 53 0.43 0.69 -25.74
C VAL A 53 0.61 2.20 -25.78
N GLU A 54 0.27 2.84 -24.68
CA GLU A 54 0.34 4.28 -24.49
C GLU A 54 1.39 4.65 -23.43
N TRP A 55 2.12 5.73 -23.72
CA TRP A 55 3.07 6.35 -22.81
C TRP A 55 2.53 7.70 -22.36
N TYR A 56 2.31 7.87 -21.07
CA TYR A 56 1.77 9.10 -20.50
C TYR A 56 2.70 9.66 -19.43
N GLU A 57 3.34 10.79 -19.72
CA GLU A 57 4.39 11.41 -18.89
C GLU A 57 4.12 12.91 -18.68
N PRO A 58 3.13 13.26 -17.83
CA PRO A 58 2.82 14.66 -17.54
C PRO A 58 3.90 15.38 -16.72
N VAL A 59 4.72 14.63 -16.01
CA VAL A 59 5.88 15.09 -15.25
C VAL A 59 7.12 14.35 -15.76
N GLU A 60 8.17 15.07 -16.13
CA GLU A 60 9.41 14.48 -16.65
C GLU A 60 9.99 13.44 -15.68
N GLY A 61 10.36 12.28 -16.19
CA GLY A 61 10.85 11.14 -15.42
C GLY A 61 9.76 10.30 -14.74
N ARG A 62 8.47 10.70 -14.82
CA ARG A 62 7.34 10.08 -14.13
C ARG A 62 6.31 9.50 -15.12
N ALA A 63 6.74 8.54 -15.92
CA ALA A 63 5.86 7.96 -16.94
C ALA A 63 4.94 6.89 -16.36
N SER A 64 3.66 6.98 -16.69
CA SER A 64 2.73 5.85 -16.70
C SER A 64 2.85 5.11 -18.04
N LEU A 65 2.99 3.80 -18.00
CA LEU A 65 2.84 2.92 -19.16
C LEU A 65 1.51 2.20 -19.09
N VAL A 66 0.66 2.38 -20.08
CA VAL A 66 -0.65 1.72 -20.17
C VAL A 66 -0.67 0.80 -21.39
N ALA A 67 -1.05 -0.45 -21.19
CA ALA A 67 -1.21 -1.41 -22.29
C ALA A 67 -2.60 -2.05 -22.21
N ARG A 68 -3.32 -2.06 -23.32
CA ARG A 68 -4.72 -2.52 -23.41
C ARG A 68 -4.88 -3.67 -24.39
N ILE A 69 -5.56 -4.72 -23.96
CA ILE A 69 -6.21 -5.68 -24.84
C ILE A 69 -7.67 -5.27 -24.94
N GLU A 70 -8.08 -4.76 -26.09
CA GLU A 70 -9.43 -4.25 -26.31
C GLU A 70 -10.47 -5.35 -26.20
N GLY A 71 -11.54 -5.08 -25.47
CA GLY A 71 -12.68 -5.96 -25.32
C GLY A 71 -13.56 -6.04 -26.58
N THR A 72 -14.27 -7.13 -26.72
CA THR A 72 -15.18 -7.36 -27.85
C THR A 72 -16.61 -6.86 -27.59
N ASP A 73 -16.93 -6.53 -26.34
CA ASP A 73 -18.22 -6.03 -25.89
C ASP A 73 -18.01 -4.83 -24.93
N PRO A 74 -18.26 -3.60 -25.39
CA PRO A 74 -18.10 -2.41 -24.57
C PRO A 74 -19.07 -2.33 -23.37
N GLY A 75 -20.07 -3.21 -23.29
CA GLY A 75 -20.97 -3.32 -22.14
C GLY A 75 -20.52 -4.35 -21.10
N ALA A 76 -19.45 -5.12 -21.39
CA ALA A 76 -18.89 -6.08 -20.45
C ALA A 76 -17.95 -5.39 -19.45
N PRO A 77 -17.85 -5.90 -18.20
CA PRO A 77 -16.97 -5.31 -17.21
C PRO A 77 -15.50 -5.37 -17.62
N SER A 78 -14.78 -4.27 -17.40
CA SER A 78 -13.35 -4.10 -17.68
C SER A 78 -12.50 -4.32 -16.43
N LEU A 79 -11.23 -4.71 -16.61
CA LEU A 79 -10.27 -4.99 -15.53
C LEU A 79 -8.94 -4.29 -15.76
N ALA A 80 -8.44 -3.56 -14.76
CA ALA A 80 -7.06 -3.11 -14.70
C ALA A 80 -6.21 -4.04 -13.82
N LEU A 81 -4.98 -4.30 -14.26
CA LEU A 81 -3.88 -4.79 -13.44
C LEU A 81 -2.92 -3.61 -13.27
N MET A 82 -2.87 -3.03 -12.07
CA MET A 82 -2.10 -1.83 -11.80
C MET A 82 -0.95 -2.14 -10.83
N GLY A 83 0.26 -1.73 -11.20
CA GLY A 83 1.42 -1.87 -10.34
C GLY A 83 2.32 -0.66 -10.40
N HIS A 84 2.83 -0.21 -9.23
CA HIS A 84 3.77 0.90 -9.23
C HIS A 84 5.17 0.47 -9.67
N THR A 85 5.98 1.46 -10.07
CA THR A 85 7.30 1.27 -10.66
C THR A 85 8.42 1.93 -9.87
N ASP A 86 8.06 2.68 -8.85
CA ASP A 86 8.96 3.28 -7.87
C ASP A 86 9.19 2.36 -6.67
N VAL A 87 10.16 2.72 -5.86
CA VAL A 87 10.52 2.06 -4.61
C VAL A 87 11.00 3.10 -3.59
N VAL A 88 10.88 2.79 -2.28
CA VAL A 88 11.45 3.63 -1.23
C VAL A 88 12.98 3.59 -1.23
N PRO A 89 13.67 4.61 -0.66
CA PRO A 89 15.12 4.59 -0.49
C PRO A 89 15.64 3.36 0.25
N ALA A 90 16.82 2.92 -0.10
CA ALA A 90 17.60 1.91 0.62
C ALA A 90 19.08 2.25 0.57
N ASP A 91 19.80 2.02 1.67
CA ASP A 91 21.25 2.20 1.75
C ASP A 91 21.89 0.88 2.18
N ALA A 92 22.94 0.46 1.47
CA ALA A 92 23.71 -0.74 1.82
C ALA A 92 24.33 -0.64 3.23
N ALA A 93 24.55 0.57 3.75
CA ALA A 93 25.03 0.81 5.11
C ALA A 93 24.01 0.44 6.20
N ASP A 94 22.72 0.24 5.85
CA ASP A 94 21.68 -0.15 6.78
C ASP A 94 21.75 -1.64 7.21
N GLY A 95 22.76 -2.36 6.72
CA GLY A 95 23.01 -3.75 7.14
C GLY A 95 22.44 -4.80 6.19
N TRP A 96 22.22 -4.47 4.92
CA TRP A 96 21.80 -5.43 3.90
C TRP A 96 22.85 -6.54 3.69
N THR A 97 22.37 -7.77 3.58
CA THR A 97 23.21 -8.95 3.27
C THR A 97 23.69 -8.92 1.81
N HIS A 98 22.85 -8.42 0.90
CA HIS A 98 23.14 -8.25 -0.53
C HIS A 98 22.91 -6.79 -0.94
N ASP A 99 23.44 -6.36 -2.10
CA ASP A 99 23.16 -5.00 -2.63
C ASP A 99 21.65 -4.77 -2.75
N PRO A 100 21.08 -3.76 -2.05
CA PRO A 100 19.64 -3.48 -2.13
C PRO A 100 19.14 -3.20 -3.54
N PHE A 101 20.02 -2.90 -4.47
CA PHE A 101 19.70 -2.70 -5.88
C PHE A 101 20.42 -3.68 -6.81
N GLY A 102 20.89 -4.81 -6.27
CA GLY A 102 21.54 -5.87 -7.06
C GLY A 102 20.56 -6.66 -7.91
N GLY A 103 19.35 -6.90 -7.44
CA GLY A 103 18.36 -7.74 -8.11
C GLY A 103 18.89 -9.14 -8.40
N GLU A 104 19.61 -9.71 -7.44
CA GLU A 104 20.34 -10.98 -7.58
C GLU A 104 19.44 -12.15 -7.22
N LEU A 105 19.58 -13.26 -7.97
CA LEU A 105 18.99 -14.55 -7.59
C LEU A 105 19.95 -15.30 -6.66
N VAL A 106 19.56 -15.44 -5.40
CA VAL A 106 20.34 -16.18 -4.39
C VAL A 106 19.43 -17.18 -3.69
N ASP A 107 19.82 -18.43 -3.66
CA ASP A 107 19.12 -19.55 -3.00
C ASP A 107 17.62 -19.67 -3.38
N GLY A 108 17.26 -19.31 -4.63
CA GLY A 108 15.89 -19.38 -5.13
C GLY A 108 15.03 -18.16 -4.83
N GLU A 109 15.60 -17.11 -4.25
CA GLU A 109 14.94 -15.82 -3.98
C GLU A 109 15.61 -14.68 -4.77
N ILE A 110 14.82 -13.73 -5.28
CA ILE A 110 15.30 -12.46 -5.87
C ILE A 110 15.43 -11.45 -4.74
N TRP A 111 16.63 -10.92 -4.55
CA TRP A 111 16.95 -9.98 -3.48
C TRP A 111 17.01 -8.55 -4.00
N GLY A 112 16.42 -7.63 -3.26
CA GLY A 112 16.53 -6.20 -3.48
C GLY A 112 15.29 -5.41 -3.13
N ARG A 113 15.43 -4.11 -3.01
CA ARG A 113 14.36 -3.14 -2.77
C ARG A 113 13.36 -3.18 -3.94
N GLY A 114 12.06 -3.38 -3.63
CA GLY A 114 11.00 -3.58 -4.62
C GLY A 114 10.72 -5.06 -4.93
N ALA A 115 11.46 -6.00 -4.31
CA ALA A 115 11.23 -7.42 -4.51
C ALA A 115 9.87 -7.90 -3.94
N VAL A 116 9.31 -7.17 -2.98
CA VAL A 116 7.99 -7.42 -2.37
C VAL A 116 7.05 -6.24 -2.64
N ASP A 117 7.56 -5.03 -2.62
CA ASP A 117 6.79 -3.78 -2.74
C ASP A 117 7.27 -2.94 -3.93
N MET A 118 6.51 -2.98 -5.05
CA MET A 118 5.69 -4.06 -5.59
C MET A 118 6.18 -4.49 -6.99
N LEU A 119 7.49 -4.27 -7.30
CA LEU A 119 8.03 -4.58 -8.63
C LEU A 119 7.86 -6.06 -9.04
N ASN A 120 7.77 -6.98 -8.05
CA ASN A 120 7.44 -8.39 -8.26
C ASN A 120 6.08 -8.56 -8.93
N GLN A 121 5.05 -7.89 -8.42
CA GLN A 121 3.69 -7.95 -8.98
C GLN A 121 3.63 -7.22 -10.32
N THR A 122 4.27 -6.05 -10.43
CA THR A 122 4.34 -5.28 -11.67
C THR A 122 4.98 -6.11 -12.80
N ALA A 123 6.08 -6.82 -12.52
CA ALA A 123 6.73 -7.72 -13.48
C ALA A 123 5.83 -8.91 -13.85
N ALA A 124 5.19 -9.54 -12.85
CA ALA A 124 4.28 -10.67 -13.07
C ALA A 124 3.05 -10.28 -13.90
N MET A 125 2.44 -9.11 -13.62
CA MET A 125 1.32 -8.55 -14.38
C MET A 125 1.72 -8.28 -15.85
N ALA A 126 2.88 -7.64 -16.06
CA ALA A 126 3.38 -7.33 -17.41
C ALA A 126 3.54 -8.59 -18.26
N LEU A 127 4.19 -9.61 -17.73
CA LEU A 127 4.40 -10.88 -18.41
C LEU A 127 3.09 -11.65 -18.64
N ALA A 128 2.16 -11.62 -17.69
CA ALA A 128 0.85 -12.24 -17.83
C ALA A 128 0.04 -11.58 -18.97
N VAL A 129 0.01 -10.25 -19.02
CA VAL A 129 -0.71 -9.51 -20.08
C VAL A 129 -0.05 -9.76 -21.45
N ARG A 130 1.29 -9.75 -21.56
CA ARG A 130 1.99 -10.09 -22.80
C ARG A 130 1.66 -11.51 -23.24
N ARG A 131 1.67 -12.49 -22.33
CA ARG A 131 1.32 -13.89 -22.62
C ARG A 131 -0.11 -14.03 -23.15
N LEU A 132 -1.08 -13.32 -22.56
CA LEU A 132 -2.46 -13.30 -23.05
C LEU A 132 -2.58 -12.75 -24.46
N ALA A 133 -1.86 -11.67 -24.76
CA ALA A 133 -1.84 -11.10 -26.11
C ALA A 133 -1.18 -12.04 -27.13
N ASP A 134 -0.08 -12.71 -26.78
CA ASP A 134 0.61 -13.71 -27.64
C ASP A 134 -0.28 -14.92 -27.94
N GLU A 135 -1.17 -15.30 -27.03
CA GLU A 135 -2.16 -16.34 -27.22
C GLU A 135 -3.36 -15.90 -28.09
N GLY A 136 -3.43 -14.61 -28.43
CA GLY A 136 -4.57 -14.03 -29.11
C GLY A 136 -5.83 -13.99 -28.22
N PHE A 137 -5.67 -13.77 -26.92
CA PHE A 137 -6.78 -13.65 -25.97
C PHE A 137 -7.74 -12.53 -26.42
N ARG A 138 -9.01 -12.84 -26.46
CA ARG A 138 -10.09 -11.92 -26.85
C ARG A 138 -11.08 -11.76 -25.69
N PRO A 139 -10.83 -10.81 -24.78
CA PRO A 139 -11.71 -10.55 -23.66
C PRO A 139 -13.06 -9.99 -24.14
N LYS A 140 -14.11 -10.10 -23.31
CA LYS A 140 -15.36 -9.35 -23.51
C LYS A 140 -15.17 -7.88 -23.16
N GLY A 141 -14.83 -7.57 -21.91
CA GLY A 141 -14.44 -6.22 -21.48
C GLY A 141 -12.93 -6.02 -21.62
N ASP A 142 -12.47 -4.78 -21.58
CA ASP A 142 -11.05 -4.44 -21.69
C ASP A 142 -10.20 -5.05 -20.58
N LEU A 143 -9.01 -5.53 -20.93
CA LEU A 143 -7.92 -5.79 -19.98
C LEU A 143 -6.88 -4.69 -20.12
N VAL A 144 -6.62 -3.96 -19.03
CA VAL A 144 -5.65 -2.88 -18.98
C VAL A 144 -4.51 -3.27 -18.05
N PHE A 145 -3.27 -3.19 -18.50
CA PHE A 145 -2.09 -3.13 -17.63
C PHE A 145 -1.70 -1.68 -17.46
N TRP A 146 -1.50 -1.26 -16.21
CA TRP A 146 -1.08 0.09 -15.89
C TRP A 146 0.11 0.07 -14.93
N ALA A 147 1.30 0.36 -15.47
CA ALA A 147 2.48 0.61 -14.66
C ALA A 147 2.52 2.10 -14.29
N VAL A 148 2.45 2.42 -13.01
CA VAL A 148 2.23 3.76 -12.49
C VAL A 148 3.43 4.24 -11.66
N PRO A 149 3.84 5.52 -11.73
CA PRO A 149 4.90 6.09 -10.89
C PRO A 149 4.33 6.67 -9.59
N ASP A 150 5.21 7.01 -8.62
CA ASP A 150 4.95 7.92 -7.50
C ASP A 150 4.10 7.36 -6.35
N GLU A 151 3.80 6.06 -6.32
CA GLU A 151 2.96 5.47 -5.26
C GLU A 151 3.57 5.74 -3.88
N GLU A 152 4.86 5.49 -3.72
CA GLU A 152 5.64 5.63 -2.48
C GLU A 152 5.71 7.08 -1.93
N CYS A 153 5.31 8.05 -2.76
CA CYS A 153 5.14 9.45 -2.36
C CYS A 153 3.66 9.90 -2.39
N GLY A 154 2.72 8.95 -2.44
CA GLY A 154 1.27 9.18 -2.37
C GLY A 154 0.56 9.31 -3.71
N GLY A 155 1.19 8.92 -4.83
CA GLY A 155 0.58 8.78 -6.15
C GLY A 155 0.09 10.08 -6.80
N VAL A 156 0.48 11.24 -6.26
CA VAL A 156 0.00 12.55 -6.75
C VAL A 156 0.44 12.82 -8.17
N GLN A 157 1.71 12.51 -8.50
CA GLN A 157 2.28 12.68 -9.85
C GLN A 157 2.04 11.45 -10.75
N GLY A 158 1.50 10.37 -10.19
CA GLY A 158 1.17 9.11 -10.85
C GLY A 158 -0.33 8.92 -11.03
N ALA A 159 -0.92 8.07 -10.19
CA ALA A 159 -2.32 7.64 -10.28
C ALA A 159 -3.30 8.82 -10.23
N MET A 160 -3.16 9.72 -9.25
CA MET A 160 -4.07 10.87 -9.12
C MET A 160 -4.03 11.77 -10.35
N THR A 161 -2.83 12.16 -10.82
CA THR A 161 -2.70 13.03 -11.99
C THR A 161 -3.28 12.36 -13.24
N THR A 162 -3.00 11.07 -13.47
CA THR A 162 -3.55 10.33 -14.62
C THR A 162 -5.08 10.27 -14.58
N LEU A 163 -5.67 9.96 -13.43
CA LEU A 163 -7.13 9.92 -13.25
C LEU A 163 -7.79 11.30 -13.45
N LEU A 164 -7.12 12.37 -13.05
CA LEU A 164 -7.68 13.73 -13.20
C LEU A 164 -7.54 14.32 -14.60
N THR A 165 -6.46 13.98 -15.32
CA THR A 165 -6.10 14.65 -16.58
C THR A 165 -6.26 13.77 -17.82
N ASN A 166 -6.27 12.45 -17.68
CA ASN A 166 -6.43 11.49 -18.77
C ASN A 166 -7.17 10.22 -18.30
N HIS A 167 -8.32 10.41 -17.64
CA HIS A 167 -9.10 9.32 -17.03
C HIS A 167 -9.44 8.18 -18.02
N ASP A 168 -9.80 8.52 -19.26
CA ASP A 168 -10.22 7.53 -20.27
C ASP A 168 -9.09 6.53 -20.62
N LEU A 169 -7.84 6.94 -20.42
CA LEU A 169 -6.69 6.07 -20.65
C LEU A 169 -6.68 4.86 -19.71
N VAL A 170 -7.09 5.04 -18.44
CA VAL A 170 -6.97 4.05 -17.37
C VAL A 170 -8.33 3.62 -16.78
N ARG A 171 -9.43 4.18 -17.29
CA ARG A 171 -10.78 3.89 -16.77
C ARG A 171 -11.14 2.42 -16.94
N THR A 172 -11.49 1.77 -15.82
CA THR A 172 -11.99 0.40 -15.77
C THR A 172 -13.03 0.27 -14.65
N ASP A 173 -13.90 -0.75 -14.74
CA ASP A 173 -14.90 -1.03 -13.70
C ASP A 173 -14.26 -1.65 -12.47
N TYR A 174 -13.21 -2.47 -12.69
CA TYR A 174 -12.48 -3.19 -11.66
C TYR A 174 -10.97 -2.98 -11.80
N ALA A 175 -10.26 -3.05 -10.69
CA ALA A 175 -8.80 -3.04 -10.67
C ALA A 175 -8.24 -4.01 -9.63
N LEU A 176 -7.10 -4.59 -9.95
CA LEU A 176 -6.27 -5.36 -9.02
C LEU A 176 -4.91 -4.70 -8.91
N THR A 177 -4.43 -4.56 -7.68
CA THR A 177 -3.14 -3.94 -7.37
C THR A 177 -2.45 -4.70 -6.25
N GLU A 178 -1.48 -4.09 -5.63
CA GLU A 178 -0.64 -4.62 -4.55
C GLU A 178 -1.40 -5.01 -3.28
N VAL A 179 -0.66 -5.62 -2.35
CA VAL A 179 -1.07 -5.99 -0.99
C VAL A 179 -2.21 -7.00 -0.95
N GLY A 180 -1.87 -8.22 -1.29
CA GLY A 180 -2.72 -9.39 -1.18
C GLY A 180 -1.93 -10.66 -1.41
N GLY A 181 -2.58 -11.80 -1.23
CA GLY A 181 -1.97 -13.11 -1.49
C GLY A 181 -1.20 -13.69 -0.33
N THR A 182 -1.10 -12.99 0.81
CA THR A 182 -0.45 -13.55 1.99
C THR A 182 -1.19 -14.75 2.52
N VAL A 183 -0.45 -15.84 2.72
CA VAL A 183 -1.00 -17.12 3.16
C VAL A 183 -0.98 -17.21 4.67
N GLY A 184 -2.11 -17.62 5.25
CA GLY A 184 -2.26 -17.89 6.67
C GLY A 184 -2.95 -19.22 6.92
N ARG A 185 -3.01 -19.64 8.19
CA ARG A 185 -3.79 -20.81 8.60
C ARG A 185 -4.97 -20.38 9.44
N GLY A 186 -6.17 -20.57 8.91
CA GLY A 186 -7.41 -20.29 9.58
C GLY A 186 -8.06 -21.50 10.22
N GLY A 187 -9.25 -21.31 10.82
CA GLY A 187 -9.99 -22.37 11.48
C GLY A 187 -10.46 -23.50 10.56
N LYS A 188 -10.59 -23.25 9.26
CA LYS A 188 -11.03 -24.22 8.25
C LYS A 188 -9.93 -24.72 7.32
N GLY A 189 -8.69 -24.26 7.48
CA GLY A 189 -7.56 -24.59 6.61
C GLY A 189 -6.73 -23.38 6.20
N VAL A 190 -6.27 -23.37 4.95
CA VAL A 190 -5.49 -22.25 4.40
C VAL A 190 -6.42 -21.06 4.15
N VAL A 191 -5.98 -19.87 4.53
CA VAL A 191 -6.62 -18.59 4.22
C VAL A 191 -5.65 -17.71 3.44
N VAL A 192 -6.18 -16.97 2.48
CA VAL A 192 -5.42 -16.02 1.67
C VAL A 192 -6.09 -14.65 1.80
N ASP A 193 -5.34 -13.63 2.18
CA ASP A 193 -5.87 -12.27 2.32
C ASP A 193 -5.94 -11.57 0.96
N ALA A 194 -7.04 -10.84 0.72
CA ALA A 194 -7.11 -9.82 -0.32
C ALA A 194 -7.53 -8.48 0.30
N SER A 195 -6.78 -7.42 0.02
CA SER A 195 -7.08 -6.09 0.54
C SER A 195 -8.29 -5.50 -0.17
N VAL A 196 -9.36 -5.25 0.57
CA VAL A 196 -10.56 -4.58 0.05
C VAL A 196 -10.65 -3.13 0.54
N ALA A 197 -9.81 -2.74 1.47
CA ALA A 197 -9.83 -1.43 2.12
C ALA A 197 -8.45 -0.98 2.55
N ASP A 198 -8.22 0.33 2.46
CA ASP A 198 -7.02 1.00 2.93
C ASP A 198 -7.38 2.01 4.01
N LYS A 199 -6.47 2.23 4.95
CA LYS A 199 -6.59 3.37 5.87
C LYS A 199 -6.49 4.68 5.11
N GLY A 200 -7.09 5.72 5.67
CA GLY A 200 -6.87 7.08 5.20
C GLY A 200 -5.42 7.53 5.45
N MET A 201 -5.04 8.58 4.78
CA MET A 201 -3.74 9.22 4.95
C MET A 201 -3.93 10.69 5.25
N MET A 202 -3.44 11.14 6.41
CA MET A 202 -3.46 12.55 6.79
C MET A 202 -2.07 13.00 7.27
N ALA A 203 -1.60 14.09 6.72
CA ALA A 203 -0.44 14.82 7.25
C ALA A 203 -0.93 15.91 8.22
N CYS A 204 -0.47 15.87 9.45
CA CYS A 204 -0.75 16.91 10.44
C CYS A 204 0.54 17.65 10.80
N LYS A 205 0.54 18.97 10.62
CA LYS A 205 1.64 19.85 11.01
C LYS A 205 1.18 20.74 12.17
N ILE A 206 1.89 20.62 13.29
CA ILE A 206 1.61 21.38 14.52
C ILE A 206 2.76 22.36 14.75
N THR A 207 2.45 23.66 14.82
CA THR A 207 3.42 24.71 15.12
C THR A 207 3.28 25.15 16.57
N VAL A 208 4.20 24.74 17.43
CA VAL A 208 4.25 25.13 18.84
C VAL A 208 5.00 26.44 18.97
N ARG A 209 4.31 27.51 19.36
CA ARG A 209 4.88 28.84 19.52
C ARG A 209 5.36 29.10 20.94
N GLY A 210 6.45 29.86 21.03
CA GLY A 210 7.03 30.34 22.27
C GLY A 210 7.64 31.72 22.09
N ARG A 211 8.57 32.06 22.97
CA ARG A 211 9.31 33.32 22.92
C ARG A 211 10.81 33.04 22.95
N GLN A 212 11.53 33.54 21.95
CA GLN A 212 12.98 33.43 21.91
C GLN A 212 13.62 34.13 23.13
N ALA A 213 14.57 33.48 23.78
CA ALA A 213 15.27 33.98 24.92
C ALA A 213 16.66 33.33 25.05
N HIS A 214 17.54 33.94 25.87
CA HIS A 214 18.80 33.33 26.26
C HIS A 214 18.55 32.15 27.22
N ALA A 215 19.11 30.98 26.96
CA ALA A 215 18.85 29.77 27.77
C ALA A 215 19.29 29.84 29.22
N SER A 216 20.21 30.78 29.59
CA SER A 216 20.62 31.02 31.00
C SER A 216 19.59 31.77 31.84
N LEU A 217 18.51 32.28 31.22
CA LEU A 217 17.44 33.01 31.90
C LEU A 217 16.08 32.32 31.67
N PRO A 218 15.92 31.06 32.12
CA PRO A 218 14.73 30.25 31.76
C PRO A 218 13.46 30.59 32.58
N TYR A 219 13.59 31.36 33.68
CA TYR A 219 12.45 31.66 34.52
C TYR A 219 11.39 32.48 33.75
N GLY A 220 10.17 31.99 33.74
CA GLY A 220 9.06 32.60 33.01
C GLY A 220 9.21 32.61 31.47
N ALA A 221 10.18 31.89 30.93
CA ALA A 221 10.35 31.75 29.50
C ALA A 221 9.24 30.82 28.91
N ALA A 222 8.54 31.30 27.87
CA ALA A 222 7.61 30.47 27.09
C ALA A 222 8.42 29.56 26.15
N ASN A 223 8.98 28.47 26.69
CA ASN A 223 9.83 27.55 25.93
C ASN A 223 8.98 26.59 25.08
N PRO A 224 8.99 26.69 23.73
CA PRO A 224 8.19 25.85 22.88
C PRO A 224 8.71 24.40 22.81
N VAL A 225 9.96 24.13 23.18
CA VAL A 225 10.49 22.76 23.24
C VAL A 225 9.81 21.97 24.36
N VAL A 226 9.59 22.58 25.52
CA VAL A 226 8.87 21.95 26.65
C VAL A 226 7.40 21.73 26.29
N LYS A 227 6.75 22.71 25.66
CA LYS A 227 5.37 22.57 25.19
C LYS A 227 5.24 21.46 24.11
N ALA A 228 6.21 21.36 23.20
CA ALA A 228 6.23 20.33 22.16
C ALA A 228 6.28 18.91 22.78
N ALA A 229 7.02 18.71 23.87
CA ALA A 229 7.03 17.44 24.58
C ALA A 229 5.64 17.11 25.16
N ASP A 230 4.90 18.08 25.68
CA ASP A 230 3.53 17.88 26.16
C ASP A 230 2.55 17.58 25.00
N VAL A 231 2.71 18.24 23.86
CA VAL A 231 1.92 17.94 22.64
C VAL A 231 2.15 16.49 22.20
N ILE A 232 3.40 16.06 22.08
CA ILE A 232 3.76 14.68 21.68
C ILE A 232 3.18 13.67 22.68
N ARG A 233 3.31 13.92 24.00
CA ARG A 233 2.77 13.04 25.03
C ARG A 233 1.25 12.90 24.91
N ARG A 234 0.50 14.01 24.72
CA ARG A 234 -0.96 13.97 24.56
C ARG A 234 -1.39 13.20 23.30
N LEU A 235 -0.69 13.39 22.19
CA LEU A 235 -0.96 12.63 20.97
C LEU A 235 -0.71 11.13 21.15
N ASN A 236 0.35 10.77 21.88
CA ASN A 236 0.65 9.37 22.16
C ASN A 236 -0.35 8.73 23.15
N GLU A 237 -0.93 9.52 24.04
CA GLU A 237 -1.94 9.11 25.02
C GLU A 237 -3.38 9.23 24.48
N TRP A 238 -3.57 9.81 23.29
CA TRP A 238 -4.89 9.96 22.68
C TRP A 238 -5.51 8.59 22.39
N GLN A 239 -6.76 8.44 22.81
CA GLN A 239 -7.53 7.22 22.62
C GLN A 239 -8.64 7.48 21.60
N PRO A 240 -8.38 7.25 20.30
CA PRO A 240 -9.39 7.40 19.26
C PRO A 240 -10.48 6.34 19.38
N THR A 241 -11.64 6.65 18.83
CA THR A 241 -12.78 5.73 18.87
C THR A 241 -12.45 4.41 18.16
N VAL A 242 -12.73 3.30 18.86
CA VAL A 242 -12.60 1.95 18.28
C VAL A 242 -13.71 1.71 17.26
N ARG A 243 -13.34 1.24 16.06
CA ARG A 243 -14.23 0.95 14.92
C ARG A 243 -14.14 -0.52 14.52
N VAL A 244 -15.05 -1.35 15.00
CA VAL A 244 -15.14 -2.76 14.61
C VAL A 244 -16.03 -2.87 13.36
N HIS A 245 -15.45 -2.63 12.19
CA HIS A 245 -16.14 -2.70 10.89
C HIS A 245 -16.28 -4.14 10.37
N ASP A 246 -17.14 -4.36 9.38
CA ASP A 246 -17.49 -5.72 8.93
C ASP A 246 -16.32 -6.47 8.28
N THR A 247 -15.44 -5.78 7.55
CA THR A 247 -14.22 -6.39 7.00
C THR A 247 -13.34 -6.95 8.11
N TRP A 248 -13.14 -6.20 9.21
CA TRP A 248 -12.39 -6.68 10.38
C TRP A 248 -13.04 -7.92 11.01
N LYS A 249 -14.38 -7.91 11.19
CA LYS A 249 -15.09 -9.07 11.73
C LYS A 249 -14.91 -10.32 10.88
N GLN A 250 -15.05 -10.20 9.56
CA GLN A 250 -14.86 -11.31 8.63
C GLN A 250 -13.44 -11.85 8.68
N TRP A 251 -12.45 -10.96 8.69
CA TRP A 251 -11.06 -11.35 8.81
C TRP A 251 -10.79 -12.13 10.11
N VAL A 252 -11.21 -11.62 11.27
CA VAL A 252 -11.07 -12.30 12.57
C VAL A 252 -11.70 -13.69 12.57
N LEU A 253 -12.91 -13.82 12.03
CA LEU A 253 -13.63 -15.09 11.98
C LEU A 253 -12.92 -16.14 11.11
N ALA A 254 -12.23 -15.72 10.08
CA ALA A 254 -11.49 -16.62 9.19
C ALA A 254 -10.16 -17.11 9.80
N GLN A 255 -9.53 -16.33 10.69
CA GLN A 255 -8.18 -16.63 11.23
C GLN A 255 -8.13 -17.85 12.17
N GLY A 256 -9.25 -18.38 12.63
CA GLY A 256 -9.28 -19.58 13.48
C GLY A 256 -8.83 -19.35 14.93
N PHE A 257 -8.95 -18.12 15.42
CA PHE A 257 -8.75 -17.84 16.85
C PHE A 257 -9.67 -18.66 17.74
N ALA A 258 -9.26 -18.89 18.99
CA ALA A 258 -10.13 -19.50 19.99
C ALA A 258 -11.44 -18.69 20.11
N PRO A 259 -12.61 -19.33 20.28
CA PRO A 259 -13.92 -18.65 20.21
C PRO A 259 -14.04 -17.42 21.13
N ASP A 260 -13.52 -17.49 22.35
CA ASP A 260 -13.57 -16.38 23.31
C ASP A 260 -12.67 -15.20 22.87
N LEU A 261 -11.49 -15.49 22.27
CA LEU A 261 -10.59 -14.47 21.73
C LEU A 261 -11.21 -13.83 20.48
N ALA A 262 -11.75 -14.63 19.55
CA ALA A 262 -12.44 -14.12 18.37
C ALA A 262 -13.62 -13.19 18.76
N ALA A 263 -14.42 -13.60 19.74
CA ALA A 263 -15.52 -12.79 20.26
C ALA A 263 -15.04 -11.48 20.91
N ALA A 264 -13.89 -11.49 21.59
CA ALA A 264 -13.31 -10.30 22.18
C ALA A 264 -12.72 -9.35 21.13
N LEU A 265 -12.06 -9.89 20.08
CA LEU A 265 -11.49 -9.11 18.97
C LEU A 265 -12.54 -8.38 18.11
N VAL A 266 -13.79 -8.76 18.20
CA VAL A 266 -14.91 -8.09 17.48
C VAL A 266 -15.85 -7.31 18.41
N ASP A 267 -15.52 -7.20 19.69
CA ASP A 267 -16.23 -6.39 20.69
C ASP A 267 -15.42 -5.13 21.01
N PRO A 268 -15.91 -3.92 20.67
CA PRO A 268 -15.17 -2.69 20.88
C PRO A 268 -14.79 -2.41 22.35
N HIS A 269 -15.51 -3.01 23.31
CA HIS A 269 -15.22 -2.85 24.74
C HIS A 269 -14.19 -3.85 25.30
N ARG A 270 -13.89 -4.93 24.54
CA ARG A 270 -12.96 -5.98 24.94
C ARG A 270 -11.74 -6.06 24.04
N LEU A 271 -11.73 -5.28 22.96
CA LEU A 271 -10.72 -5.35 21.91
C LEU A 271 -9.30 -5.06 22.43
N ASP A 272 -9.14 -4.04 23.29
CA ASP A 272 -7.81 -3.67 23.79
C ASP A 272 -7.19 -4.78 24.65
N ASP A 273 -7.97 -5.38 25.55
CA ASP A 273 -7.53 -6.53 26.35
C ASP A 273 -7.25 -7.75 25.45
N ALA A 274 -8.02 -7.93 24.37
CA ALA A 274 -7.82 -9.03 23.43
C ALA A 274 -6.57 -8.86 22.56
N ILE A 275 -6.23 -7.64 22.17
CA ILE A 275 -5.01 -7.30 21.42
C ILE A 275 -3.75 -7.69 22.20
N GLU A 276 -3.74 -7.50 23.53
CA GLU A 276 -2.60 -7.87 24.39
C GLU A 276 -2.32 -9.39 24.40
N LEU A 277 -3.30 -10.21 24.01
CA LEU A 277 -3.16 -11.66 23.92
C LEU A 277 -2.61 -12.16 22.56
N LEU A 278 -2.48 -11.28 21.57
CA LEU A 278 -2.01 -11.61 20.23
C LEU A 278 -0.48 -11.57 20.14
N PRO A 279 0.12 -12.30 19.19
CA PRO A 279 1.50 -12.07 18.76
C PRO A 279 1.70 -10.61 18.35
N PRO A 280 2.91 -10.04 18.52
CA PRO A 280 3.17 -8.60 18.31
C PRO A 280 2.75 -8.06 16.94
N ASP A 281 2.96 -8.80 15.87
CA ASP A 281 2.58 -8.46 14.49
C ASP A 281 1.05 -8.39 14.32
N LEU A 282 0.34 -9.39 14.83
CA LEU A 282 -1.12 -9.41 14.81
C LEU A 282 -1.72 -8.35 15.74
N ALA A 283 -1.10 -8.09 16.89
CA ALA A 283 -1.50 -7.03 17.82
C ALA A 283 -1.39 -5.65 17.15
N ALA A 284 -0.26 -5.38 16.48
CA ALA A 284 -0.05 -4.14 15.74
C ALA A 284 -1.08 -3.98 14.61
N HIS A 285 -1.34 -5.05 13.85
CA HIS A 285 -2.35 -5.05 12.79
C HIS A 285 -3.76 -4.80 13.33
N ALA A 286 -4.16 -5.53 14.38
CA ALA A 286 -5.47 -5.37 15.02
C ALA A 286 -5.68 -3.95 15.54
N HIS A 287 -4.69 -3.38 16.23
CA HIS A 287 -4.72 -2.00 16.71
C HIS A 287 -4.88 -1.01 15.55
N ALA A 288 -4.07 -1.15 14.52
CA ALA A 288 -4.07 -0.22 13.37
C ALA A 288 -5.36 -0.27 12.55
N CYS A 289 -5.93 -1.45 12.31
CA CYS A 289 -7.14 -1.61 11.50
C CYS A 289 -8.43 -1.17 12.20
N THR A 290 -8.44 -1.11 13.53
CA THR A 290 -9.66 -0.86 14.32
C THR A 290 -9.80 0.55 14.88
N ARG A 291 -8.87 1.46 14.59
CA ARG A 291 -8.93 2.87 15.05
C ARG A 291 -8.07 3.79 14.21
N CYS A 292 -8.28 5.08 14.30
CA CYS A 292 -7.32 6.07 13.83
C CYS A 292 -6.01 5.91 14.59
N THR A 293 -4.88 6.08 13.92
CA THR A 293 -3.56 6.12 14.55
C THR A 293 -2.91 7.48 14.35
N ALA A 294 -2.22 8.01 15.36
CA ALA A 294 -1.51 9.29 15.31
C ALA A 294 -0.07 9.08 15.77
N VAL A 295 0.88 9.22 14.84
CA VAL A 295 2.29 8.95 15.11
C VAL A 295 3.11 10.22 14.81
N PRO A 296 3.64 10.93 15.84
CA PRO A 296 4.62 11.99 15.63
C PRO A 296 5.90 11.40 15.01
N THR A 297 6.31 11.89 13.85
CA THR A 297 7.44 11.33 13.09
C THR A 297 8.59 12.31 12.92
N VAL A 298 8.30 13.63 12.91
CA VAL A 298 9.31 14.67 12.75
C VAL A 298 9.14 15.75 13.82
N VAL A 299 10.24 16.15 14.45
CA VAL A 299 10.29 17.28 15.40
C VAL A 299 11.44 18.19 15.00
N GLN A 300 11.13 19.44 14.69
CA GLN A 300 12.12 20.42 14.27
C GLN A 300 12.00 21.70 15.11
N GLY A 301 13.11 22.15 15.68
CA GLY A 301 13.16 23.41 16.42
C GLY A 301 14.40 23.55 17.27
N GLY A 302 14.93 24.79 17.31
CA GLY A 302 16.19 25.11 17.95
C GLY A 302 17.41 24.71 17.14
N ASP A 303 18.33 25.65 17.00
CA ASP A 303 19.56 25.53 16.21
C ASP A 303 20.81 25.82 17.05
N LYS A 304 20.62 26.33 18.27
CA LYS A 304 21.73 26.74 19.13
C LYS A 304 21.46 26.45 20.60
N ILE A 305 22.40 25.78 21.27
CA ILE A 305 22.24 25.28 22.66
C ILE A 305 21.95 26.37 23.69
N ASN A 306 22.42 27.60 23.47
CA ASN A 306 22.21 28.70 24.41
C ASN A 306 21.02 29.62 24.08
N THR A 307 20.15 29.19 23.14
CA THR A 307 19.00 29.97 22.70
C THR A 307 17.72 29.14 22.82
N ILE A 308 16.72 29.62 23.56
CA ILE A 308 15.36 29.10 23.53
C ILE A 308 14.76 29.49 22.16
N PRO A 309 14.29 28.56 21.33
CA PRO A 309 13.74 28.90 20.02
C PRO A 309 12.40 29.64 20.12
N GLN A 310 11.98 30.24 19.02
CA GLN A 310 10.67 30.88 18.93
C GLN A 310 9.55 29.87 18.62
N THR A 311 9.90 28.81 17.87
CA THR A 311 8.94 27.80 17.41
C THR A 311 9.56 26.41 17.44
N VAL A 312 8.69 25.40 17.60
CA VAL A 312 8.95 23.99 17.29
C VAL A 312 7.86 23.51 16.37
N VAL A 313 8.22 22.79 15.30
CA VAL A 313 7.29 22.15 14.37
C VAL A 313 7.29 20.66 14.63
N ILE A 314 6.11 20.07 14.76
CA ILE A 314 5.89 18.63 14.88
C ILE A 314 5.10 18.19 13.66
N GLN A 315 5.56 17.14 12.97
CA GLN A 315 4.78 16.48 11.94
C GLN A 315 4.27 15.14 12.47
N VAL A 316 2.99 14.89 12.24
CA VAL A 316 2.28 13.71 12.75
C VAL A 316 1.64 12.99 11.56
N ASN A 317 1.91 11.70 11.42
CA ASN A 317 1.21 10.84 10.49
C ASN A 317 -0.07 10.36 11.18
N LEU A 318 -1.22 10.74 10.62
CA LEU A 318 -2.53 10.29 11.06
C LEU A 318 -3.11 9.34 10.02
N ARG A 319 -3.65 8.21 10.48
CA ARG A 319 -4.24 7.19 9.63
C ARG A 319 -5.66 6.87 10.08
N PRO A 320 -6.69 7.56 9.54
CA PRO A 320 -8.10 7.21 9.78
C PRO A 320 -8.42 5.78 9.36
N THR A 321 -9.35 5.13 10.06
CA THR A 321 -9.87 3.81 9.67
C THR A 321 -11.27 3.92 9.08
N ILE A 322 -11.83 2.80 8.60
CA ILE A 322 -13.19 2.76 8.05
C ILE A 322 -14.21 3.22 9.11
N GLY A 323 -15.05 4.16 8.73
CA GLY A 323 -16.08 4.75 9.60
C GLY A 323 -15.61 5.94 10.42
N ASP A 324 -14.34 6.34 10.27
CA ASP A 324 -13.88 7.63 10.80
C ASP A 324 -14.31 8.78 9.88
N ASP A 325 -14.49 9.94 10.48
CA ASP A 325 -14.70 11.21 9.82
C ASP A 325 -13.49 12.10 10.02
N VAL A 326 -12.83 12.49 8.94
CA VAL A 326 -11.63 13.34 8.96
C VAL A 326 -11.90 14.68 9.67
N GLU A 327 -13.06 15.31 9.45
CA GLU A 327 -13.41 16.57 10.11
C GLU A 327 -13.55 16.40 11.62
N GLN A 328 -14.14 15.28 12.05
CA GLN A 328 -14.24 14.96 13.47
C GLN A 328 -12.86 14.73 14.09
N ILE A 329 -11.97 14.01 13.42
CA ILE A 329 -10.58 13.78 13.87
C ILE A 329 -9.84 15.12 14.03
N ILE A 330 -9.99 16.04 13.07
CA ILE A 330 -9.39 17.38 13.13
C ILE A 330 -9.87 18.11 14.39
N HIS A 331 -11.17 18.11 14.66
CA HIS A 331 -11.74 18.75 15.86
C HIS A 331 -11.25 18.09 17.15
N GLU A 332 -11.18 16.76 17.21
CA GLU A 332 -10.70 16.03 18.39
C GLU A 332 -9.24 16.37 18.69
N VAL A 333 -8.36 16.38 17.68
CA VAL A 333 -6.94 16.72 17.85
C VAL A 333 -6.77 18.19 18.23
N GLN A 334 -7.51 19.10 17.62
CA GLN A 334 -7.49 20.52 17.99
C GLN A 334 -7.97 20.73 19.43
N ALA A 335 -9.04 20.06 19.85
CA ALA A 335 -9.54 20.13 21.23
C ALA A 335 -8.55 19.53 22.24
N LEU A 336 -7.90 18.41 21.88
CA LEU A 336 -6.86 17.77 22.70
C LEU A 336 -5.69 18.70 23.00
N LEU A 337 -5.37 19.62 22.11
CA LEU A 337 -4.21 20.50 22.18
C LEU A 337 -4.54 21.96 22.49
N ALA A 338 -5.81 22.32 22.68
CA ALA A 338 -6.31 23.70 22.72
C ALA A 338 -5.66 24.60 23.78
N ASP A 339 -5.22 24.04 24.92
CA ASP A 339 -4.51 24.78 25.98
C ASP A 339 -2.98 24.87 25.74
N LEU A 340 -2.45 24.15 24.79
CA LEU A 340 -1.02 24.15 24.43
C LEU A 340 -0.76 24.90 23.11
N VAL A 341 -1.63 24.75 22.12
CA VAL A 341 -1.43 25.25 20.76
C VAL A 341 -2.68 25.94 20.27
N ASP A 342 -2.54 27.08 19.60
CA ASP A 342 -3.67 27.74 18.91
C ASP A 342 -4.18 26.79 17.81
N PRO A 343 -5.50 26.55 17.69
CA PRO A 343 -6.07 25.70 16.62
C PRO A 343 -5.61 26.06 15.21
N VAL A 344 -5.34 27.34 14.91
CA VAL A 344 -4.83 27.80 13.61
C VAL A 344 -3.41 27.25 13.31
N ASP A 345 -2.66 26.90 14.33
CA ASP A 345 -1.31 26.32 14.21
C ASP A 345 -1.32 24.79 14.04
N VAL A 346 -2.52 24.18 13.99
CA VAL A 346 -2.73 22.74 13.72
C VAL A 346 -3.31 22.59 12.32
N VAL A 347 -2.46 22.36 11.35
CA VAL A 347 -2.83 22.21 9.93
C VAL A 347 -2.88 20.75 9.58
N MET A 348 -4.00 20.28 9.07
CA MET A 348 -4.20 18.91 8.63
C MET A 348 -4.71 18.86 7.19
N LEU A 349 -4.12 17.96 6.40
CA LEU A 349 -4.52 17.67 5.02
C LEU A 349 -4.54 16.16 4.84
N GLY A 350 -5.55 15.63 4.15
CA GLY A 350 -5.57 14.21 3.90
C GLY A 350 -6.91 13.68 3.40
N ALA A 351 -7.02 12.37 3.34
CA ALA A 351 -8.15 11.62 2.82
C ALA A 351 -8.66 10.59 3.83
N ASN A 352 -9.94 10.27 3.74
CA ASN A 352 -10.59 9.20 4.48
C ASN A 352 -10.05 7.82 4.07
N ALA A 353 -10.28 6.82 4.92
CA ALA A 353 -10.16 5.42 4.55
C ALA A 353 -11.11 5.09 3.39
N THR A 354 -10.68 4.18 2.52
CA THR A 354 -11.45 3.74 1.35
C THR A 354 -11.78 2.26 1.44
N LEU A 355 -12.91 1.85 0.86
CA LEU A 355 -13.41 0.48 0.90
C LEU A 355 -14.10 0.13 -0.42
N SER A 356 -13.77 -1.00 -1.01
CA SER A 356 -14.50 -1.63 -2.11
C SER A 356 -15.48 -2.69 -1.57
N PRO A 357 -16.68 -2.84 -2.15
CA PRO A 357 -17.54 -3.97 -1.85
C PRO A 357 -16.86 -5.27 -2.34
N HIS A 358 -16.95 -6.35 -1.54
CA HIS A 358 -16.39 -7.67 -1.89
C HIS A 358 -17.45 -8.74 -2.20
N SER A 359 -18.68 -8.32 -2.43
CA SER A 359 -19.78 -9.13 -2.97
C SER A 359 -19.94 -8.81 -4.46
N THR A 360 -18.97 -9.19 -5.27
CA THR A 360 -18.89 -8.82 -6.68
C THR A 360 -18.48 -10.01 -7.56
N PRO A 361 -18.80 -10.00 -8.87
CA PRO A 361 -18.35 -11.06 -9.78
C PRO A 361 -16.82 -11.24 -9.82
N LEU A 362 -16.04 -10.16 -9.66
CA LEU A 362 -14.59 -10.28 -9.59
C LEU A 362 -14.16 -11.01 -8.31
N TRP A 363 -14.76 -10.70 -7.15
CA TRP A 363 -14.44 -11.38 -5.90
C TRP A 363 -14.67 -12.89 -5.99
N ASP A 364 -15.79 -13.31 -6.60
CA ASP A 364 -16.08 -14.74 -6.80
C ASP A 364 -15.00 -15.42 -7.65
N VAL A 365 -14.52 -14.73 -8.71
CA VAL A 365 -13.43 -15.24 -9.55
C VAL A 365 -12.12 -15.31 -8.76
N LEU A 366 -11.79 -14.30 -7.93
CA LEU A 366 -10.60 -14.32 -7.09
C LEU A 366 -10.64 -15.48 -6.09
N ALA A 367 -11.80 -15.73 -5.46
CA ALA A 367 -11.99 -16.85 -4.55
C ALA A 367 -11.80 -18.20 -5.23
N ASP A 368 -12.36 -18.38 -6.44
CA ASP A 368 -12.21 -19.60 -7.23
C ASP A 368 -10.76 -19.84 -7.68
N VAL A 369 -10.05 -18.77 -8.10
CA VAL A 369 -8.64 -18.85 -8.49
C VAL A 369 -7.78 -19.21 -7.29
N THR A 370 -7.97 -18.53 -6.16
CA THR A 370 -7.28 -18.80 -4.88
C THR A 370 -7.47 -20.24 -4.46
N SER A 371 -8.72 -20.72 -4.40
CA SER A 371 -9.03 -22.09 -4.02
C SER A 371 -8.44 -23.14 -4.97
N SER A 372 -8.30 -22.81 -6.26
CA SER A 372 -7.72 -23.75 -7.24
C SER A 372 -6.20 -23.82 -7.17
N VAL A 373 -5.52 -22.73 -6.79
CA VAL A 373 -4.06 -22.67 -6.68
C VAL A 373 -3.61 -23.19 -5.30
N HIS A 374 -4.22 -22.75 -4.23
CA HIS A 374 -3.96 -23.19 -2.85
C HIS A 374 -5.06 -24.16 -2.38
N HIS A 375 -5.21 -25.26 -3.02
CA HIS A 375 -6.08 -26.41 -2.76
C HIS A 375 -7.13 -26.24 -1.65
N GLY A 376 -8.23 -25.51 -1.95
CA GLY A 376 -9.34 -25.31 -1.03
C GLY A 376 -9.15 -24.13 -0.05
N ALA A 377 -8.18 -23.26 -0.29
CA ALA A 377 -8.00 -22.06 0.51
C ALA A 377 -9.23 -21.12 0.43
N GLU A 378 -9.54 -20.47 1.55
CA GLU A 378 -10.55 -19.45 1.65
C GLU A 378 -9.94 -18.07 1.36
N LEU A 379 -10.50 -17.32 0.39
CA LEU A 379 -10.13 -15.92 0.17
C LEU A 379 -10.85 -15.06 1.21
N VAL A 380 -10.09 -14.24 1.92
CA VAL A 380 -10.59 -13.45 3.05
C VAL A 380 -10.41 -11.96 2.78
N PRO A 381 -11.46 -11.13 2.93
CA PRO A 381 -11.32 -9.69 2.82
C PRO A 381 -10.51 -9.16 4.00
N ALA A 382 -9.48 -8.38 3.68
CA ALA A 382 -8.61 -7.74 4.66
C ALA A 382 -8.63 -6.21 4.51
N MET A 383 -8.28 -5.52 5.58
CA MET A 383 -7.97 -4.10 5.56
C MET A 383 -6.47 -3.91 5.63
N LEU A 384 -5.93 -3.12 4.73
CA LEU A 384 -4.55 -2.67 4.81
C LEU A 384 -4.41 -1.56 5.87
N ALA A 385 -3.43 -1.70 6.76
CA ALA A 385 -3.10 -0.67 7.75
C ALA A 385 -2.33 0.52 7.16
N ALA A 386 -2.05 0.50 5.87
CA ALA A 386 -1.40 1.54 5.08
C ALA A 386 -2.38 2.16 4.06
N TRP A 387 -1.84 2.85 3.09
CA TRP A 387 -2.56 3.49 1.98
C TRP A 387 -1.89 3.08 0.67
N THR A 388 -2.65 2.89 -0.38
CA THR A 388 -2.16 2.55 -1.73
C THR A 388 -2.88 3.35 -2.80
N ASP A 389 -2.40 3.29 -4.03
CA ASP A 389 -3.05 3.88 -5.20
C ASP A 389 -4.47 3.33 -5.47
N ALA A 390 -4.85 2.18 -4.87
CA ALA A 390 -6.24 1.70 -4.88
C ALA A 390 -7.22 2.74 -4.31
N SER A 391 -6.77 3.59 -3.40
CA SER A 391 -7.59 4.67 -2.83
C SER A 391 -7.99 5.71 -3.88
N TRP A 392 -7.09 6.05 -4.82
CA TRP A 392 -7.40 6.95 -5.94
C TRP A 392 -8.40 6.31 -6.90
N LEU A 393 -8.21 5.03 -7.22
CA LEU A 393 -9.13 4.26 -8.07
C LEU A 393 -10.54 4.19 -7.45
N ARG A 394 -10.64 3.86 -6.15
CA ARG A 394 -11.91 3.83 -5.41
C ARG A 394 -12.57 5.21 -5.39
N GLY A 395 -11.79 6.26 -5.21
CA GLY A 395 -12.26 7.65 -5.31
C GLY A 395 -12.80 8.02 -6.69
N ALA A 396 -12.29 7.43 -7.76
CA ALA A 396 -12.77 7.59 -9.12
C ALA A 396 -13.95 6.66 -9.49
N GLY A 397 -14.38 5.78 -8.58
CA GLY A 397 -15.53 4.87 -8.76
C GLY A 397 -15.18 3.47 -9.23
N THR A 398 -13.91 3.12 -9.39
CA THR A 398 -13.44 1.77 -9.71
C THR A 398 -13.48 0.88 -8.47
N ILE A 399 -13.97 -0.35 -8.60
CA ILE A 399 -13.87 -1.38 -7.55
C ILE A 399 -12.45 -1.94 -7.57
N ALA A 400 -11.63 -1.60 -6.57
CA ALA A 400 -10.22 -1.98 -6.53
C ALA A 400 -9.91 -2.89 -5.33
N TYR A 401 -9.16 -3.98 -5.59
CA TYR A 401 -8.67 -4.89 -4.56
C TYR A 401 -7.14 -5.00 -4.65
N GLY A 402 -6.50 -5.15 -3.48
CA GLY A 402 -5.15 -5.67 -3.39
C GLY A 402 -5.21 -7.20 -3.45
N PHE A 403 -4.51 -7.80 -4.42
CA PHE A 403 -4.52 -9.25 -4.66
C PHE A 403 -3.17 -9.73 -5.16
N GLY A 404 -2.88 -10.98 -4.93
CA GLY A 404 -1.75 -11.73 -5.43
C GLY A 404 -1.89 -13.18 -5.02
N LEU A 405 -0.94 -14.02 -5.38
CA LEU A 405 -0.82 -15.39 -4.89
C LEU A 405 0.65 -15.63 -4.57
N LEU A 406 0.94 -15.91 -3.31
CA LEU A 406 2.28 -16.15 -2.81
C LEU A 406 2.44 -17.61 -2.38
N SER A 407 3.67 -18.09 -2.30
CA SER A 407 3.99 -19.43 -1.80
C SER A 407 3.50 -19.65 -0.37
N GLU A 408 3.03 -20.85 -0.05
CA GLU A 408 2.67 -21.24 1.33
C GLU A 408 3.88 -21.27 2.28
N THR A 409 5.10 -21.24 1.74
CA THR A 409 6.33 -21.20 2.52
C THR A 409 6.69 -19.79 2.97
N LEU A 410 6.22 -18.76 2.27
CA LEU A 410 6.36 -17.36 2.66
C LEU A 410 5.27 -16.99 3.67
N THR A 411 5.61 -17.01 4.95
CA THR A 411 4.64 -16.68 6.00
C THR A 411 4.21 -15.22 5.96
N ARG A 412 3.00 -14.94 6.47
CA ARG A 412 2.48 -13.55 6.57
C ARG A 412 3.45 -12.64 7.33
N ALA A 413 4.02 -13.11 8.46
CA ALA A 413 4.95 -12.33 9.26
C ALA A 413 6.24 -12.01 8.50
N GLU A 414 6.80 -12.98 7.76
CA GLU A 414 8.00 -12.77 6.92
C GLU A 414 7.69 -11.79 5.78
N TYR A 415 6.57 -11.96 5.07
CA TYR A 415 6.15 -11.05 4.00
C TYR A 415 6.10 -9.61 4.50
N TRP A 416 5.38 -9.34 5.60
CA TRP A 416 5.26 -8.00 6.15
C TRP A 416 6.56 -7.45 6.74
N SER A 417 7.46 -8.30 7.24
CA SER A 417 8.77 -7.85 7.73
C SER A 417 9.71 -7.38 6.61
N ARG A 418 9.44 -7.79 5.36
CA ARG A 418 10.23 -7.43 4.17
C ARG A 418 9.79 -6.10 3.56
N PHE A 419 8.54 -5.65 3.80
CA PHE A 419 8.04 -4.34 3.34
C PHE A 419 8.88 -3.20 3.91
N HIS A 420 9.49 -2.38 3.07
CA HIS A 420 10.42 -1.31 3.44
C HIS A 420 11.56 -1.77 4.35
N GLY A 421 11.69 -3.07 4.58
CA GLY A 421 12.70 -3.68 5.45
C GLY A 421 14.08 -3.80 4.79
N VAL A 422 15.07 -4.19 5.59
CA VAL A 422 16.38 -4.66 5.13
C VAL A 422 16.23 -6.11 4.64
N ASP A 423 17.01 -6.51 3.65
CA ASP A 423 16.97 -7.87 3.09
C ASP A 423 15.61 -8.25 2.46
N GLU A 424 14.96 -7.28 1.83
CA GLU A 424 13.77 -7.50 1.04
C GLU A 424 14.04 -8.48 -0.09
N ARG A 425 13.21 -9.52 -0.23
CA ARG A 425 13.37 -10.59 -1.21
C ARG A 425 12.09 -11.37 -1.42
N ILE A 426 11.98 -12.05 -2.56
CA ILE A 426 10.83 -12.88 -2.94
C ILE A 426 11.30 -14.18 -3.59
N ASP A 427 10.65 -15.29 -3.28
CA ASP A 427 10.94 -16.59 -3.85
C ASP A 427 10.35 -16.75 -5.26
N LEU A 428 11.00 -17.61 -6.08
CA LEU A 428 10.58 -17.85 -7.46
C LEU A 428 9.20 -18.52 -7.56
N GLU A 429 8.79 -19.31 -6.56
CA GLU A 429 7.47 -19.93 -6.52
C GLU A 429 6.37 -18.87 -6.38
N SER A 430 6.55 -17.90 -5.49
CA SER A 430 5.64 -16.75 -5.34
C SER A 430 5.50 -15.94 -6.62
N LEU A 431 6.60 -15.73 -7.35
CA LEU A 431 6.58 -15.04 -8.65
C LEU A 431 5.79 -15.82 -9.70
N GLU A 432 5.96 -17.15 -9.76
CA GLU A 432 5.23 -18.02 -10.68
C GLU A 432 3.74 -18.07 -10.35
N LEU A 433 3.40 -18.23 -9.05
CA LEU A 433 2.01 -18.23 -8.58
C LEU A 433 1.31 -16.90 -8.86
N SER A 434 1.99 -15.78 -8.68
CA SER A 434 1.46 -14.45 -9.01
C SER A 434 1.13 -14.34 -10.49
N ALA A 435 2.06 -14.68 -11.38
CA ALA A 435 1.83 -14.64 -12.82
C ALA A 435 0.69 -15.58 -13.25
N LEU A 436 0.64 -16.79 -12.68
CA LEU A 436 -0.44 -17.76 -12.91
C LEU A 436 -1.79 -17.19 -12.44
N GLY A 437 -1.82 -16.54 -11.27
CA GLY A 437 -3.00 -15.89 -10.72
C GLY A 437 -3.56 -14.84 -11.68
N TRP A 438 -2.72 -13.93 -12.17
CA TRP A 438 -3.12 -12.89 -13.13
C TRP A 438 -3.69 -13.47 -14.42
N LEU A 439 -3.06 -14.50 -14.98
CA LEU A 439 -3.56 -15.21 -16.16
C LEU A 439 -4.93 -15.84 -15.92
N HIS A 440 -5.12 -16.51 -14.78
CA HIS A 440 -6.38 -17.18 -14.47
C HIS A 440 -7.49 -16.19 -14.19
N VAL A 441 -7.23 -15.11 -13.46
CA VAL A 441 -8.22 -14.07 -13.17
C VAL A 441 -8.68 -13.41 -14.46
N ALA A 442 -7.77 -12.94 -15.31
CA ALA A 442 -8.13 -12.31 -16.59
C ALA A 442 -8.97 -13.24 -17.49
N ARG A 443 -8.55 -14.51 -17.63
CA ARG A 443 -9.28 -15.48 -18.45
C ARG A 443 -10.66 -15.85 -17.91
N ARG A 444 -10.85 -15.86 -16.58
CA ARG A 444 -12.15 -16.23 -15.97
C ARG A 444 -13.09 -15.04 -15.89
N PHE A 445 -12.58 -13.88 -15.55
CA PHE A 445 -13.39 -12.68 -15.35
C PHE A 445 -13.84 -12.03 -16.66
N LEU A 446 -12.98 -12.00 -17.67
CA LEU A 446 -13.23 -11.31 -18.94
C LEU A 446 -13.75 -12.22 -20.07
N ARG A 447 -14.22 -13.40 -19.74
CA ARG A 447 -14.81 -14.33 -20.73
C ARG A 447 -16.24 -14.03 -21.12
#